data_eb6268af01297bcebb212b177642142c
#
_entry.id   eb6268af01297bcebb212b177642142c
#
_cell.length_a   1.000
_cell.length_b   1.000
_cell.length_c   1.000
_cell.angle_alpha   90.00
_cell.angle_beta   90.00
_cell.angle_gamma   90.00
#
_symmetry.space_group_name_H-M   'P 1'
#
loop_
_entity.id
_entity.type
_entity.pdbx_description
1 polymer ?
#
loop_
_entity_poly.entity_id
_entity_poly.type
_entity_poly.pdbx_seq_one_letter_code
_entity_poly.pdbx_strand_id
1 'polypeptide(L)'
;MSTPTNLVDVLSVDTSRLPWDLFTVPQTGAQIPVKVLLDDPDTGMQAFLMRYAAGFTNVWHTHPHAHGMWVIDGVLRSHQGEHGPGSFVWFPEGGWMEHGATEDNDCTFVFITNKPFGIVYETDAEHPYPSST
;
A
#
# COMPACT_ATOMS: atom_id res chain seq x y z
N MET A 1 22.70 -35.16 -10.32
CA MET A 1 22.13 -34.75 -9.02
C MET A 1 20.70 -35.19 -8.94
N SER A 2 20.29 -35.72 -7.82
CA SER A 2 18.89 -36.02 -7.59
C SER A 2 18.14 -34.77 -7.14
N THR A 3 16.83 -34.72 -7.46
CA THR A 3 15.96 -33.64 -7.01
C THR A 3 15.76 -33.74 -5.48
N PRO A 4 15.84 -32.64 -4.73
CA PRO A 4 15.46 -32.64 -3.32
C PRO A 4 14.03 -33.12 -3.12
N THR A 5 13.73 -33.67 -1.94
CA THR A 5 12.38 -34.18 -1.63
C THR A 5 11.50 -33.18 -0.88
N ASN A 6 12.09 -32.17 -0.26
CA ASN A 6 11.36 -31.15 0.52
C ASN A 6 11.32 -29.86 -0.27
N LEU A 7 10.44 -29.81 -1.27
CA LEU A 7 10.29 -28.63 -2.12
C LEU A 7 9.27 -27.64 -1.50
N VAL A 8 9.52 -26.34 -1.70
CA VAL A 8 8.54 -25.33 -1.31
C VAL A 8 7.40 -25.27 -2.32
N ASP A 9 6.21 -24.95 -1.85
CA ASP A 9 5.08 -24.62 -2.71
C ASP A 9 5.23 -23.14 -3.11
N VAL A 10 5.26 -22.90 -4.41
CA VAL A 10 5.46 -21.56 -4.96
C VAL A 10 4.10 -20.91 -5.20
N LEU A 11 3.88 -19.72 -4.61
CA LEU A 11 2.73 -18.89 -4.97
C LEU A 11 3.07 -18.11 -6.24
N SER A 12 2.22 -18.22 -7.24
CA SER A 12 2.35 -17.43 -8.48
C SER A 12 1.01 -16.79 -8.80
N VAL A 13 1.02 -15.47 -8.97
CA VAL A 13 -0.18 -14.69 -9.25
C VAL A 13 0.02 -13.89 -10.52
N ASP A 14 -0.81 -14.16 -11.53
CA ASP A 14 -0.86 -13.34 -12.73
C ASP A 14 -1.87 -12.21 -12.51
N THR A 15 -1.36 -11.02 -12.25
CA THR A 15 -2.20 -9.87 -11.91
C THR A 15 -3.14 -9.46 -13.04
N SER A 16 -2.79 -9.78 -14.30
CA SER A 16 -3.64 -9.47 -15.44
C SER A 16 -4.95 -10.28 -15.44
N ARG A 17 -4.97 -11.39 -14.72
CA ARG A 17 -6.14 -12.29 -14.61
C ARG A 17 -7.00 -12.02 -13.38
N LEU A 18 -6.52 -11.18 -12.47
CA LEU A 18 -7.29 -10.82 -11.28
C LEU A 18 -8.18 -9.62 -11.57
N PRO A 19 -9.44 -9.67 -11.18
CA PRO A 19 -10.28 -8.47 -11.23
C PRO A 19 -9.81 -7.46 -10.19
N TRP A 20 -10.08 -6.18 -10.44
CA TRP A 20 -9.93 -5.15 -9.43
C TRP A 20 -11.06 -5.27 -8.41
N ASP A 21 -10.72 -5.32 -7.13
CA ASP A 21 -11.64 -5.11 -6.04
C ASP A 21 -11.57 -3.66 -5.59
N LEU A 22 -12.56 -3.20 -4.82
CA LEU A 22 -12.55 -1.87 -4.23
C LEU A 22 -12.37 -1.99 -2.73
N PHE A 23 -11.31 -1.35 -2.22
CA PHE A 23 -11.13 -1.16 -0.80
C PHE A 23 -11.72 0.21 -0.43
N THR A 24 -12.71 0.21 0.47
CA THR A 24 -13.34 1.45 0.95
C THR A 24 -12.70 1.83 2.27
N VAL A 25 -12.17 3.05 2.33
CA VAL A 25 -11.62 3.61 3.56
C VAL A 25 -12.79 4.12 4.41
N PRO A 26 -13.09 3.51 5.57
CA PRO A 26 -14.29 3.88 6.34
C PRO A 26 -14.30 5.34 6.77
N GLN A 27 -13.14 5.89 7.14
CA GLN A 27 -13.03 7.24 7.68
C GLN A 27 -13.25 8.32 6.62
N THR A 28 -12.89 8.06 5.37
CA THR A 28 -12.96 9.08 4.30
C THR A 28 -13.96 8.75 3.21
N GLY A 29 -14.42 7.50 3.13
CA GLY A 29 -15.27 7.04 2.03
C GLY A 29 -14.53 6.80 0.72
N ALA A 30 -13.21 7.01 0.68
CA ALA A 30 -12.44 6.79 -0.53
C ALA A 30 -12.48 5.32 -0.94
N GLN A 31 -12.61 5.08 -2.25
CA GLN A 31 -12.58 3.74 -2.82
C GLN A 31 -11.31 3.57 -3.64
N ILE A 32 -10.50 2.60 -3.26
CA ILE A 32 -9.19 2.36 -3.84
C ILE A 32 -9.20 1.01 -4.54
N PRO A 33 -8.97 0.95 -5.86
CA PRO A 33 -8.83 -0.32 -6.57
C PRO A 33 -7.62 -1.10 -6.05
N VAL A 34 -7.85 -2.38 -5.72
CA VAL A 34 -6.81 -3.27 -5.20
C VAL A 34 -6.93 -4.66 -5.82
N LYS A 35 -5.76 -5.33 -5.92
CA LYS A 35 -5.68 -6.77 -6.22
C LYS A 35 -4.80 -7.37 -5.13
N VAL A 36 -5.32 -8.36 -4.40
CA VAL A 36 -4.54 -9.02 -3.35
C VAL A 36 -3.57 -10.00 -4.00
N LEU A 37 -2.27 -9.83 -3.71
CA LEU A 37 -1.22 -10.69 -4.24
C LEU A 37 -0.80 -11.75 -3.23
N LEU A 38 -0.68 -11.35 -1.96
CA LEU A 38 -0.21 -12.22 -0.89
C LEU A 38 -0.80 -11.76 0.43
N ASP A 39 -1.21 -12.73 1.22
CA ASP A 39 -1.61 -12.55 2.61
C ASP A 39 -0.95 -13.67 3.40
N ASP A 40 0.13 -13.33 4.12
CA ASP A 40 0.93 -14.33 4.83
C ASP A 40 0.37 -14.53 6.24
N PRO A 41 -0.24 -15.68 6.54
CA PRO A 41 -0.82 -15.92 7.85
C PRO A 41 0.20 -16.03 8.98
N ASP A 42 1.46 -16.31 8.66
CA ASP A 42 2.49 -16.51 9.69
C ASP A 42 3.00 -15.18 10.25
N THR A 43 3.12 -14.17 9.40
CA THR A 43 3.65 -12.85 9.79
C THR A 43 2.59 -11.75 9.76
N GLY A 44 1.51 -11.97 9.03
CA GLY A 44 0.51 -10.96 8.74
C GLY A 44 0.93 -9.98 7.66
N MET A 45 2.12 -10.14 7.04
CA MET A 45 2.50 -9.30 5.93
C MET A 45 1.53 -9.48 4.76
N GLN A 46 1.30 -8.39 4.03
CA GLN A 46 0.38 -8.38 2.89
C GLN A 46 1.04 -7.67 1.72
N ALA A 47 0.68 -8.11 0.51
CA ALA A 47 1.11 -7.45 -0.72
C ALA A 47 -0.11 -7.23 -1.61
N PHE A 48 -0.24 -6.02 -2.14
CA PHE A 48 -1.36 -5.62 -3.01
C PHE A 48 -0.83 -4.91 -4.24
N LEU A 49 -1.51 -5.10 -5.37
CA LEU A 49 -1.44 -4.14 -6.45
C LEU A 49 -2.54 -3.11 -6.21
N MET A 50 -2.18 -1.83 -6.22
CA MET A 50 -3.11 -0.74 -5.92
C MET A 50 -3.03 0.33 -6.99
N ARG A 51 -4.12 1.09 -7.13
CA ARG A 51 -4.18 2.25 -8.01
C ARG A 51 -4.79 3.43 -7.29
N TYR A 52 -4.09 4.56 -7.30
CA TYR A 52 -4.66 5.85 -6.89
C TYR A 52 -5.12 6.60 -8.13
N ALA A 53 -6.35 7.08 -8.12
CA ALA A 53 -6.85 7.94 -9.18
C ALA A 53 -6.07 9.27 -9.21
N ALA A 54 -5.94 9.86 -10.39
CA ALA A 54 -5.33 11.19 -10.57
C ALA A 54 -5.92 12.18 -9.58
N GLY A 55 -5.07 12.90 -8.87
CA GLY A 55 -5.46 13.90 -7.88
C GLY A 55 -5.86 13.34 -6.51
N PHE A 56 -5.93 12.02 -6.34
CA PHE A 56 -6.26 11.43 -5.04
C PHE A 56 -5.14 11.67 -4.04
N THR A 57 -5.50 12.07 -2.82
CA THR A 57 -4.59 12.12 -1.68
C THR A 57 -5.18 11.32 -0.53
N ASN A 58 -4.41 10.35 -0.03
CA ASN A 58 -4.70 9.71 1.23
C ASN A 58 -4.15 10.61 2.33
N VAL A 59 -5.06 11.30 3.02
CA VAL A 59 -4.73 12.40 3.94
C VAL A 59 -3.95 11.89 5.16
N TRP A 60 -3.42 12.80 5.95
CA TRP A 60 -2.52 12.49 7.07
C TRP A 60 -3.00 11.30 7.90
N HIS A 61 -2.14 10.31 8.01
CA HIS A 61 -2.41 9.05 8.72
C HIS A 61 -1.11 8.40 9.17
N THR A 62 -1.25 7.38 10.00
CA THR A 62 -0.17 6.50 10.41
C THR A 62 -0.62 5.05 10.28
N HIS A 63 0.32 4.12 10.29
CA HIS A 63 0.07 2.69 10.24
C HIS A 63 0.77 1.98 11.40
N PRO A 64 0.15 0.92 11.96
CA PRO A 64 0.80 0.06 12.96
C PRO A 64 1.77 -0.93 12.33
N HIS A 65 2.32 -0.60 11.18
CA HIS A 65 3.30 -1.39 10.43
C HIS A 65 4.12 -0.46 9.55
N ALA A 66 5.27 -0.93 9.09
CA ALA A 66 5.97 -0.29 7.99
C ALA A 66 5.39 -0.77 6.66
N HIS A 67 5.57 0.01 5.58
CA HIS A 67 5.19 -0.45 4.26
C HIS A 67 6.08 0.13 3.18
N GLY A 68 6.16 -0.62 2.08
CA GLY A 68 6.84 -0.20 0.87
C GLY A 68 5.87 -0.01 -0.27
N MET A 69 6.19 0.91 -1.16
CA MET A 69 5.44 1.14 -2.39
C MET A 69 6.41 1.12 -3.58
N TRP A 70 6.22 0.16 -4.46
CA TRP A 70 6.96 0.07 -5.72
C TRP A 70 6.11 0.66 -6.83
N VAL A 71 6.54 1.78 -7.39
CA VAL A 71 5.78 2.49 -8.43
C VAL A 71 5.99 1.81 -9.78
N ILE A 72 4.88 1.39 -10.40
CA ILE A 72 4.88 0.75 -11.71
C ILE A 72 4.57 1.77 -12.79
N ASP A 73 3.53 2.58 -12.59
CA ASP A 73 3.05 3.53 -13.59
C ASP A 73 2.51 4.78 -12.88
N GLY A 74 2.68 5.94 -13.52
CA GLY A 74 2.30 7.21 -12.93
C GLY A 74 3.34 7.71 -11.94
N VAL A 75 2.94 8.64 -11.08
CA VAL A 75 3.82 9.27 -10.09
C VAL A 75 3.15 9.21 -8.73
N LEU A 76 3.84 8.58 -7.78
CA LEU A 76 3.44 8.59 -6.37
C LEU A 76 3.91 9.90 -5.73
N ARG A 77 2.98 10.64 -5.13
CA ARG A 77 3.31 11.83 -4.36
C ARG A 77 3.27 11.49 -2.87
N SER A 78 4.32 11.86 -2.15
CA SER A 78 4.37 11.79 -0.69
C SER A 78 4.55 13.19 -0.11
N HIS A 79 4.52 13.29 1.22
CA HIS A 79 4.83 14.56 1.90
C HIS A 79 6.29 15.01 1.72
N GLN A 80 7.15 14.17 1.13
CA GLN A 80 8.55 14.48 0.88
C GLN A 80 8.90 14.60 -0.60
N GLY A 81 7.92 14.55 -1.50
CA GLY A 81 8.18 14.75 -2.91
C GLY A 81 7.43 13.79 -3.82
N GLU A 82 7.88 13.72 -5.06
CA GLU A 82 7.29 12.91 -6.11
C GLU A 82 8.23 11.77 -6.49
N HIS A 83 7.63 10.60 -6.77
CA HIS A 83 8.37 9.37 -7.04
C HIS A 83 7.81 8.71 -8.29
N GLY A 84 8.60 8.66 -9.35
CA GLY A 84 8.19 8.14 -10.66
C GLY A 84 8.29 6.61 -10.77
N PRO A 85 7.96 6.07 -11.96
CA PRO A 85 8.02 4.63 -12.20
C PRO A 85 9.41 4.06 -11.90
N GLY A 86 9.45 2.89 -11.26
CA GLY A 86 10.68 2.25 -10.83
C GLY A 86 11.16 2.66 -9.44
N SER A 87 10.52 3.65 -8.81
CA SER A 87 10.85 4.06 -7.45
C SER A 87 10.31 3.07 -6.43
N PHE A 88 11.11 2.77 -5.42
CA PHE A 88 10.67 2.06 -4.22
C PHE A 88 10.68 3.05 -3.06
N VAL A 89 9.53 3.26 -2.43
CA VAL A 89 9.35 4.24 -1.36
C VAL A 89 9.00 3.49 -0.07
N TRP A 90 9.79 3.71 0.97
CA TRP A 90 9.61 3.02 2.24
C TRP A 90 9.10 3.99 3.32
N PHE A 91 8.04 3.59 3.99
CA PHE A 91 7.42 4.35 5.09
C PHE A 91 7.57 3.56 6.39
N PRO A 92 8.42 4.03 7.32
CA PRO A 92 8.57 3.37 8.62
C PRO A 92 7.27 3.38 9.43
N GLU A 93 7.18 2.42 10.34
CA GLU A 93 6.02 2.29 11.24
C GLU A 93 5.85 3.52 12.13
N GLY A 94 4.61 3.96 12.31
CA GLY A 94 4.21 4.87 13.37
C GLY A 94 4.38 6.36 13.08
N GLY A 95 5.03 6.72 11.97
CA GLY A 95 5.14 8.12 11.58
C GLY A 95 3.90 8.64 10.85
N TRP A 96 3.64 9.93 10.95
CA TRP A 96 2.61 10.58 10.17
C TRP A 96 3.05 10.69 8.71
N MET A 97 2.12 10.40 7.80
CA MET A 97 2.37 10.45 6.37
C MET A 97 1.15 10.91 5.61
N GLU A 98 1.40 11.41 4.40
CA GLU A 98 0.40 11.74 3.41
C GLU A 98 0.94 11.30 2.06
N HIS A 99 0.13 10.66 1.24
CA HIS A 99 0.55 10.23 -0.09
C HIS A 99 -0.64 10.10 -1.04
N GLY A 100 -0.36 10.13 -2.33
CA GLY A 100 -1.40 10.08 -3.35
C GLY A 100 -0.81 10.06 -4.75
N ALA A 101 -1.64 10.40 -5.73
CA ALA A 101 -1.26 10.55 -7.12
C ALA A 101 -1.22 12.03 -7.51
N THR A 102 -0.42 12.34 -8.53
CA THR A 102 -0.43 13.69 -9.10
C THR A 102 -1.75 13.97 -9.82
N GLU A 103 -2.05 15.24 -10.05
CA GLU A 103 -3.28 15.66 -10.70
C GLU A 103 -3.43 15.13 -12.13
N ASP A 104 -2.32 14.84 -12.79
CA ASP A 104 -2.30 14.52 -14.21
C ASP A 104 -2.51 13.04 -14.52
N ASN A 105 -2.15 12.15 -13.59
CA ASN A 105 -2.13 10.71 -13.88
C ASN A 105 -2.54 9.87 -12.68
N ASP A 106 -3.18 8.72 -12.99
CA ASP A 106 -3.33 7.66 -12.02
C ASP A 106 -1.96 7.10 -11.66
N CYS A 107 -1.82 6.56 -10.46
CA CYS A 107 -0.59 5.91 -10.01
C CYS A 107 -0.87 4.46 -9.65
N THR A 108 -0.19 3.54 -10.32
CA THR A 108 -0.27 2.10 -10.04
C THR A 108 1.02 1.66 -9.35
N PHE A 109 0.88 0.95 -8.24
CA PHE A 109 2.03 0.53 -7.43
C PHE A 109 1.76 -0.78 -6.71
N VAL A 110 2.83 -1.46 -6.30
CA VAL A 110 2.76 -2.60 -5.38
C VAL A 110 2.95 -2.07 -3.96
N PHE A 111 2.01 -2.40 -3.09
CA PHE A 111 2.01 -2.02 -1.68
C PHE A 111 2.33 -3.26 -0.85
N ILE A 112 3.36 -3.19 0.00
CA ILE A 112 3.82 -4.33 0.80
C ILE A 112 3.92 -3.89 2.26
N THR A 113 3.28 -4.64 3.15
CA THR A 113 3.39 -4.42 4.60
C THR A 113 4.31 -5.46 5.22
N ASN A 114 4.89 -5.14 6.37
CA ASN A 114 5.68 -6.12 7.14
C ASN A 114 4.90 -6.75 8.29
N LYS A 115 3.70 -6.26 8.57
CA LYS A 115 2.78 -6.73 9.63
C LYS A 115 1.35 -6.61 9.11
N PRO A 116 0.35 -7.10 9.83
CA PRO A 116 -1.05 -6.93 9.41
C PRO A 116 -1.39 -5.46 9.16
N PHE A 117 -2.11 -5.21 8.08
CA PHE A 117 -2.51 -3.86 7.67
C PHE A 117 -3.39 -3.22 8.72
N GLY A 118 -3.14 -1.94 8.97
CA GLY A 118 -3.99 -1.06 9.75
C GLY A 118 -3.76 0.37 9.33
N ILE A 119 -4.67 1.26 9.66
CA ILE A 119 -4.54 2.68 9.35
C ILE A 119 -5.26 3.50 10.41
N VAL A 120 -4.61 4.59 10.83
CA VAL A 120 -5.15 5.53 11.82
C VAL A 120 -5.03 6.93 11.24
N TYR A 121 -6.15 7.58 11.02
CA TYR A 121 -6.18 8.96 10.51
C TYR A 121 -6.09 9.96 11.65
N GLU A 122 -5.57 11.15 11.36
CA GLU A 122 -5.45 12.22 12.35
C GLU A 122 -6.82 12.65 12.92
N THR A 123 -7.90 12.41 12.15
CA THR A 123 -9.27 12.68 12.57
C THR A 123 -9.90 11.59 13.45
N ASP A 124 -9.23 10.45 13.63
CA ASP A 124 -9.72 9.37 14.49
C ASP A 124 -9.67 9.80 15.96
N ALA A 125 -10.74 9.51 16.71
CA ALA A 125 -10.90 10.01 18.07
C ALA A 125 -9.86 9.46 19.06
N GLU A 126 -9.30 8.27 18.79
CA GLU A 126 -8.40 7.57 19.71
C GLU A 126 -7.10 7.14 19.04
N HIS A 127 -6.54 7.98 18.16
CA HIS A 127 -5.28 7.64 17.53
C HIS A 127 -4.11 7.83 18.54
N PRO A 128 -3.05 7.00 18.41
CA PRO A 128 -1.96 7.00 19.39
C PRO A 128 -0.96 8.15 19.27
N TYR A 129 -1.07 8.99 18.25
CA TYR A 129 -0.12 10.06 17.99
C TYR A 129 -0.82 11.40 18.00
N PRO A 130 -0.13 12.49 18.44
CA PRO A 130 -0.72 13.81 18.37
C PRO A 130 -0.95 14.25 16.94
N SER A 131 -1.95 15.14 16.74
CA SER A 131 -2.22 15.75 15.44
C SER A 131 -1.03 16.55 14.95
N SER A 132 -0.80 16.54 13.63
CA SER A 132 0.26 17.33 12.97
C SER A 132 -0.13 18.79 12.76
N THR A 133 -1.35 19.18 13.03
CA THR A 133 -1.83 20.56 12.87
C THR A 133 -1.65 21.41 14.12
#